data_5d19c5285e9a06cf74a94570365ac441
#
_entry.id   5d19c5285e9a06cf74a94570365ac441
#
_cell.length_a   1.000
_cell.length_b   1.000
_cell.length_c   1.000
_cell.angle_alpha   90.00
_cell.angle_beta   90.00
_cell.angle_gamma   90.00
#
_symmetry.space_group_name_H-M   'P 1'
#
loop_
_entity.id
_entity.type
_entity.pdbx_description
1 polymer ?
#
loop_
_entity_poly.entity_id
_entity_poly.type
_entity_poly.pdbx_seq_one_letter_code
_entity_poly.pdbx_strand_id
1 'polypeptide(L)'
;MLYSENIKDYYLLDAGDGEKLEVWGPYILRRPDPMAIWKKQKPELWDKADAIYHRSKTGGGYWEFKKKLPEKWHIHYKDLTFKVSPTNFKHTGIFPEQAANWDFIYDKLKDRPDAKVLNLFAYSGAATTVAASAGISEVVHVDASKGMVEWAKENRDLSNLQNTCIRYIVEDCLKFMKREVRRGRKYDGIIMDPPSYGRGPNNEIFKFEEQIGPLIEEAAKLLS
;
A
#
# COMPACT_ATOMS: atom_id res chain seq x y z
N MET A 1 -19.68 7.27 5.39
CA MET A 1 -18.32 7.22 4.81
C MET A 1 -17.46 6.46 5.81
N LEU A 2 -16.76 5.40 5.36
CA LEU A 2 -15.84 4.67 6.23
C LEU A 2 -14.51 5.43 6.28
N TYR A 3 -14.03 5.75 7.46
CA TYR A 3 -12.71 6.36 7.70
C TYR A 3 -12.09 5.72 8.94
N SER A 4 -10.77 5.80 9.06
CA SER A 4 -10.03 5.29 10.21
C SER A 4 -9.50 6.45 11.05
N GLU A 5 -9.70 6.38 12.36
CA GLU A 5 -9.08 7.29 13.34
C GLU A 5 -7.72 6.77 13.83
N ASN A 6 -7.28 5.61 13.33
CA ASN A 6 -6.09 4.92 13.82
C ASN A 6 -4.79 5.36 13.13
N ILE A 7 -4.87 6.17 12.08
CA ILE A 7 -3.71 6.81 11.44
C ILE A 7 -3.66 8.28 11.81
N LYS A 8 -2.87 8.63 12.83
CA LYS A 8 -2.85 9.98 13.41
C LYS A 8 -1.84 10.92 12.74
N ASP A 9 -0.84 10.35 12.10
CA ASP A 9 0.26 11.11 11.48
C ASP A 9 -0.04 11.51 10.04
N TYR A 10 -1.21 11.16 9.52
CA TYR A 10 -1.64 11.53 8.19
C TYR A 10 -3.03 12.15 8.21
N TYR A 11 -3.18 13.26 7.51
CA TYR A 11 -4.49 13.85 7.21
C TYR A 11 -4.43 14.77 6.00
N LEU A 12 -5.57 14.89 5.32
CA LEU A 12 -5.76 15.79 4.19
C LEU A 12 -6.04 17.20 4.72
N LEU A 13 -5.20 18.18 4.35
CA LEU A 13 -5.41 19.60 4.69
C LEU A 13 -6.40 20.25 3.75
N ASP A 14 -6.23 20.02 2.44
CA ASP A 14 -7.07 20.55 1.37
C ASP A 14 -6.89 19.72 0.09
N ALA A 15 -7.87 19.77 -0.80
CA ALA A 15 -7.78 19.20 -2.14
C ALA A 15 -8.54 20.10 -3.13
N GLY A 16 -8.03 20.20 -4.35
CA GLY A 16 -8.67 20.96 -5.40
C GLY A 16 -7.73 21.27 -6.56
N ASP A 17 -8.31 21.72 -7.66
CA ASP A 17 -7.58 22.04 -8.89
C ASP A 17 -6.62 20.93 -9.36
N GLY A 18 -7.02 19.65 -9.19
CA GLY A 18 -6.23 18.49 -9.60
C GLY A 18 -5.10 18.10 -8.65
N GLU A 19 -5.09 18.62 -7.42
CA GLU A 19 -4.03 18.40 -6.43
C GLU A 19 -4.58 18.14 -5.04
N LYS A 20 -3.73 17.62 -4.16
CA LYS A 20 -3.98 17.46 -2.73
C LYS A 20 -2.80 17.95 -1.90
N LEU A 21 -3.12 18.56 -0.77
CA LEU A 21 -2.19 19.02 0.25
C LEU A 21 -2.38 18.17 1.51
N GLU A 22 -1.35 17.46 1.92
CA GLU A 22 -1.43 16.41 2.93
C GLU A 22 -0.36 16.56 3.99
N VAL A 23 -0.71 16.26 5.23
CA VAL A 23 0.27 16.06 6.30
C VAL A 23 0.74 14.61 6.30
N TRP A 24 2.05 14.42 6.38
CA TRP A 24 2.73 13.14 6.46
C TRP A 24 3.73 13.15 7.62
N GLY A 25 3.26 12.90 8.83
CA GLY A 25 4.05 13.10 10.04
C GLY A 25 4.41 14.57 10.22
N PRO A 26 5.69 14.93 10.29
CA PRO A 26 6.09 16.34 10.47
C PRO A 26 6.11 17.16 9.17
N TYR A 27 5.78 16.58 8.02
CA TYR A 27 5.94 17.22 6.72
C TYR A 27 4.62 17.40 5.98
N ILE A 28 4.53 18.51 5.23
CA ILE A 28 3.40 18.84 4.37
C ILE A 28 3.81 18.58 2.91
N LEU A 29 3.09 17.68 2.25
CA LEU A 29 3.34 17.30 0.86
C LEU A 29 2.21 17.77 -0.05
N ARG A 30 2.56 18.33 -1.21
CA ARG A 30 1.63 18.65 -2.30
C ARG A 30 1.85 17.65 -3.43
N ARG A 31 0.76 16.96 -3.82
CA ARG A 31 0.81 15.91 -4.84
C ARG A 31 -0.35 16.03 -5.83
N PRO A 32 -0.19 15.59 -7.10
CA PRO A 32 -1.29 15.53 -8.05
C PRO A 32 -2.39 14.56 -7.61
N ASP A 33 -3.63 15.02 -7.69
CA ASP A 33 -4.83 14.21 -7.55
C ASP A 33 -5.87 14.63 -8.60
N PRO A 34 -5.89 13.99 -9.79
CA PRO A 34 -6.80 14.37 -10.88
C PRO A 34 -8.28 14.25 -10.52
N MET A 35 -8.63 13.52 -9.46
CA MET A 35 -10.02 13.39 -9.01
C MET A 35 -10.51 14.62 -8.24
N ALA A 36 -9.62 15.47 -7.75
CA ALA A 36 -9.94 16.71 -7.04
C ALA A 36 -10.26 17.84 -8.04
N ILE A 37 -11.38 17.73 -8.76
CA ILE A 37 -11.79 18.64 -9.84
C ILE A 37 -12.39 19.97 -9.37
N TRP A 38 -12.70 20.08 -8.07
CA TRP A 38 -13.22 21.29 -7.44
C TRP A 38 -12.10 22.30 -7.13
N LYS A 39 -12.49 23.52 -6.76
CA LYS A 39 -11.54 24.56 -6.34
C LYS A 39 -10.96 24.31 -4.96
N LYS A 40 -9.71 24.70 -4.76
CA LYS A 40 -9.06 24.73 -3.44
C LYS A 40 -9.91 25.54 -2.46
N GLN A 41 -10.13 24.97 -1.27
CA GLN A 41 -10.95 25.58 -0.23
C GLN A 41 -10.13 26.41 0.75
N LYS A 42 -8.83 26.10 0.89
CA LYS A 42 -7.90 26.74 1.83
C LYS A 42 -6.61 27.17 1.12
N PRO A 43 -6.71 28.10 0.13
CA PRO A 43 -5.57 28.46 -0.72
C PRO A 43 -4.35 28.96 0.09
N GLU A 44 -4.56 29.57 1.25
CA GLU A 44 -3.51 30.07 2.13
C GLU A 44 -2.62 28.99 2.77
N LEU A 45 -3.06 27.72 2.74
CA LEU A 45 -2.28 26.60 3.27
C LEU A 45 -1.27 26.04 2.25
N TRP A 46 -1.48 26.26 0.97
CA TRP A 46 -0.73 25.59 -0.10
C TRP A 46 0.73 26.03 -0.17
N ASP A 47 1.02 27.27 0.23
CA ASP A 47 2.40 27.78 0.33
C ASP A 47 3.20 27.15 1.47
N LYS A 48 2.53 26.42 2.39
CA LYS A 48 3.18 25.72 3.51
C LYS A 48 3.74 24.36 3.11
N ALA A 49 3.58 23.91 1.87
CA ALA A 49 4.10 22.64 1.40
C ALA A 49 5.64 22.60 1.56
N ASP A 50 6.15 21.55 2.19
CA ASP A 50 7.58 21.30 2.36
C ASP A 50 8.19 20.66 1.10
N ALA A 51 7.40 19.87 0.36
CA ALA A 51 7.77 19.34 -0.94
C ALA A 51 6.57 19.24 -1.88
N ILE A 52 6.82 19.38 -3.18
CA ILE A 52 5.83 19.37 -4.25
C ILE A 52 6.24 18.32 -5.28
N TYR A 53 5.33 17.40 -5.61
CA TYR A 53 5.57 16.47 -6.70
C TYR A 53 5.03 17.02 -8.01
N HIS A 54 5.90 17.15 -8.99
CA HIS A 54 5.58 17.57 -10.35
C HIS A 54 5.50 16.37 -11.28
N ARG A 55 4.36 16.18 -11.92
CA ARG A 55 4.16 15.10 -12.89
C ARG A 55 4.79 15.45 -14.24
N SER A 56 5.57 14.51 -14.78
CA SER A 56 6.08 14.63 -16.15
C SER A 56 5.01 14.28 -17.19
N LYS A 57 5.10 14.85 -18.37
CA LYS A 57 4.24 14.52 -19.51
C LYS A 57 4.49 13.12 -20.08
N THR A 58 5.67 12.57 -19.84
CA THR A 58 6.12 11.26 -20.36
C THR A 58 5.96 10.11 -19.34
N GLY A 59 5.33 10.37 -18.19
CA GLY A 59 5.20 9.45 -17.06
C GLY A 59 6.25 9.70 -15.97
N GLY A 60 5.92 9.31 -14.74
CA GLY A 60 6.74 9.65 -13.57
C GLY A 60 6.70 11.14 -13.23
N GLY A 61 7.79 11.66 -12.66
CA GLY A 61 7.91 13.06 -12.27
C GLY A 61 9.11 13.28 -11.35
N TYR A 62 9.10 14.41 -10.65
CA TYR A 62 10.15 14.76 -9.69
C TYR A 62 9.58 15.53 -8.50
N TRP A 63 10.32 15.50 -7.39
CA TRP A 63 10.03 16.30 -6.21
C TRP A 63 10.80 17.61 -6.21
N GLU A 64 10.09 18.69 -6.03
CA GLU A 64 10.65 20.00 -5.68
C GLU A 64 10.61 20.13 -4.16
N PHE A 65 11.79 20.20 -3.52
CA PHE A 65 11.92 20.33 -2.08
C PHE A 65 12.03 21.82 -1.70
N LYS A 66 11.06 22.35 -0.95
CA LYS A 66 11.09 23.71 -0.39
C LYS A 66 11.91 23.77 0.89
N LYS A 67 12.02 22.62 1.58
CA LYS A 67 12.85 22.40 2.76
C LYS A 67 13.65 21.12 2.59
N LYS A 68 14.74 20.99 3.32
CA LYS A 68 15.50 19.74 3.38
C LYS A 68 14.68 18.69 4.15
N LEU A 69 14.21 17.67 3.45
CA LEU A 69 13.57 16.50 4.06
C LEU A 69 14.60 15.39 4.24
N PRO A 70 14.42 14.49 5.23
CA PRO A 70 15.19 13.25 5.28
C PRO A 70 14.80 12.33 4.10
N GLU A 71 15.68 11.40 3.73
CA GLU A 71 15.38 10.41 2.71
C GLU A 71 14.16 9.55 3.07
N LYS A 72 13.99 9.28 4.36
CA LYS A 72 12.88 8.50 4.90
C LYS A 72 12.49 9.01 6.29
N TRP A 73 11.21 8.86 6.62
CA TRP A 73 10.68 9.06 7.98
C TRP A 73 9.59 8.03 8.25
N HIS A 74 8.95 8.12 9.40
CA HIS A 74 7.95 7.14 9.81
C HIS A 74 6.61 7.80 10.06
N ILE A 75 5.54 7.05 9.79
CA ILE A 75 4.18 7.35 10.24
C ILE A 75 3.59 6.11 10.92
N HIS A 76 2.58 6.33 11.75
CA HIS A 76 2.04 5.30 12.62
C HIS A 76 0.56 5.02 12.31
N TYR A 77 0.21 3.75 12.39
CA TYR A 77 -1.15 3.27 12.39
C TYR A 77 -1.31 2.31 13.58
N LYS A 78 -2.14 2.66 14.57
CA LYS A 78 -2.17 1.96 15.88
C LYS A 78 -0.72 1.85 16.43
N ASP A 79 -0.30 0.63 16.76
CA ASP A 79 1.05 0.33 17.25
C ASP A 79 2.04 -0.03 16.12
N LEU A 80 1.62 0.08 14.87
CA LEU A 80 2.46 -0.24 13.71
C LEU A 80 3.16 1.00 13.18
N THR A 81 4.39 0.81 12.72
CA THR A 81 5.25 1.86 12.18
C THR A 81 5.56 1.58 10.72
N PHE A 82 5.31 2.56 9.86
CA PHE A 82 5.55 2.47 8.43
C PHE A 82 6.57 3.50 7.98
N LYS A 83 7.56 3.04 7.23
CA LYS A 83 8.50 3.89 6.51
C LYS A 83 7.78 4.60 5.37
N VAL A 84 7.99 5.89 5.26
CA VAL A 84 7.60 6.72 4.11
C VAL A 84 8.81 7.45 3.55
N SER A 85 8.82 7.65 2.24
CA SER A 85 9.91 8.30 1.51
C SER A 85 9.38 8.90 0.22
N PRO A 86 9.80 10.09 -0.18
CA PRO A 86 9.60 10.59 -1.53
C PRO A 86 10.28 9.65 -2.53
N THR A 87 9.49 8.99 -3.37
CA THR A 87 10.02 8.13 -4.43
C THR A 87 10.11 8.89 -5.76
N ASN A 88 10.68 8.26 -6.79
CA ASN A 88 10.64 8.82 -8.15
C ASN A 88 9.22 8.93 -8.74
N PHE A 89 8.22 8.47 -8.00
CA PHE A 89 6.80 8.58 -8.31
C PHE A 89 6.10 9.44 -7.26
N LYS A 90 4.83 9.78 -7.51
CA LYS A 90 4.01 10.54 -6.55
C LYS A 90 3.73 9.81 -5.21
N HIS A 91 3.98 8.50 -5.18
CA HIS A 91 3.71 7.66 -4.01
C HIS A 91 4.84 7.74 -2.99
N THR A 92 4.47 7.68 -1.71
CA THR A 92 5.37 7.88 -0.56
C THR A 92 5.59 6.61 0.24
N GLY A 93 5.16 5.47 -0.26
CA GLY A 93 5.42 4.17 0.34
C GLY A 93 4.18 3.47 0.90
N ILE A 94 3.16 4.18 1.33
CA ILE A 94 1.86 3.61 1.72
C ILE A 94 0.70 4.44 1.15
N PHE A 95 -0.49 3.88 1.26
CA PHE A 95 -1.76 4.50 0.88
C PHE A 95 -2.61 4.71 2.13
N PRO A 96 -2.55 5.89 2.79
CA PRO A 96 -3.24 6.13 4.05
C PRO A 96 -4.76 6.02 3.95
N GLU A 97 -5.32 6.25 2.77
CA GLU A 97 -6.73 6.03 2.45
C GLU A 97 -7.19 4.58 2.68
N GLN A 98 -6.26 3.62 2.68
CA GLN A 98 -6.52 2.22 2.97
C GLN A 98 -6.66 1.92 4.48
N ALA A 99 -6.46 2.90 5.36
CA ALA A 99 -6.50 2.66 6.81
C ALA A 99 -7.85 2.09 7.30
N ALA A 100 -8.97 2.47 6.68
CA ALA A 100 -10.28 1.87 6.97
C ALA A 100 -10.34 0.37 6.58
N ASN A 101 -9.68 -0.02 5.49
CA ASN A 101 -9.56 -1.42 5.10
C ASN A 101 -8.61 -2.17 6.03
N TRP A 102 -7.57 -1.51 6.56
CA TRP A 102 -6.69 -2.11 7.57
C TRP A 102 -7.44 -2.38 8.88
N ASP A 103 -8.33 -1.48 9.32
CA ASP A 103 -9.21 -1.73 10.46
C ASP A 103 -10.08 -2.96 10.22
N PHE A 104 -10.70 -3.06 9.05
CA PHE A 104 -11.51 -4.21 8.65
C PHE A 104 -10.71 -5.52 8.64
N ILE A 105 -9.51 -5.52 8.04
CA ILE A 105 -8.61 -6.69 8.00
C ILE A 105 -8.29 -7.14 9.43
N TYR A 106 -7.84 -6.24 10.28
CA TYR A 106 -7.50 -6.54 11.66
C TYR A 106 -8.69 -7.13 12.42
N ASP A 107 -9.86 -6.49 12.33
CA ASP A 107 -11.06 -6.95 13.04
C ASP A 107 -11.56 -8.33 12.57
N LYS A 108 -11.36 -8.67 11.29
CA LYS A 108 -11.69 -10.01 10.77
C LYS A 108 -10.71 -11.10 11.19
N LEU A 109 -9.50 -10.74 11.58
CA LEU A 109 -8.41 -11.69 11.83
C LEU A 109 -8.03 -11.85 13.30
N LYS A 110 -8.26 -10.84 14.16
CA LYS A 110 -7.79 -10.80 15.57
C LYS A 110 -8.22 -11.99 16.44
N ASP A 111 -9.34 -12.64 16.09
CA ASP A 111 -9.87 -13.79 16.82
C ASP A 111 -9.70 -15.10 16.04
N ARG A 112 -8.79 -15.14 15.07
CA ARG A 112 -8.54 -16.29 14.19
C ARG A 112 -7.06 -16.68 14.12
N PRO A 113 -6.45 -17.19 15.21
CA PRO A 113 -5.01 -17.45 15.28
C PRO A 113 -4.51 -18.46 14.25
N ASP A 114 -5.36 -19.39 13.79
CA ASP A 114 -5.01 -20.41 12.79
C ASP A 114 -5.16 -19.92 11.34
N ALA A 115 -5.68 -18.70 11.12
CA ALA A 115 -5.94 -18.19 9.79
C ALA A 115 -4.67 -18.03 8.96
N LYS A 116 -4.80 -18.29 7.66
CA LYS A 116 -3.77 -18.06 6.63
C LYS A 116 -4.29 -17.05 5.62
N VAL A 117 -3.55 -15.99 5.41
CA VAL A 117 -3.94 -14.89 4.52
C VAL A 117 -2.95 -14.75 3.37
N LEU A 118 -3.50 -14.59 2.16
CA LEU A 118 -2.74 -14.26 0.96
C LEU A 118 -2.96 -12.78 0.61
N ASN A 119 -1.88 -12.00 0.57
CA ASN A 119 -1.90 -10.61 0.12
C ASN A 119 -1.19 -10.50 -1.22
N LEU A 120 -1.93 -10.13 -2.26
CA LEU A 120 -1.49 -9.99 -3.65
C LEU A 120 -1.40 -8.51 -4.03
N PHE A 121 -0.46 -8.16 -4.92
CA PHE A 121 -0.12 -6.77 -5.22
C PHE A 121 0.21 -5.99 -3.93
N ALA A 122 0.95 -6.67 -3.06
CA ALA A 122 1.02 -6.31 -1.65
C ALA A 122 1.88 -5.06 -1.38
N TYR A 123 2.54 -4.51 -2.42
CA TYR A 123 3.30 -3.26 -2.39
C TYR A 123 4.31 -3.23 -1.22
N SER A 124 4.37 -2.13 -0.47
CA SER A 124 5.24 -1.98 0.71
C SER A 124 4.73 -2.71 1.96
N GLY A 125 3.66 -3.51 1.85
CA GLY A 125 3.22 -4.45 2.87
C GLY A 125 2.42 -3.88 4.04
N ALA A 126 1.77 -2.72 3.90
CA ALA A 126 0.95 -2.19 4.99
C ALA A 126 -0.16 -3.17 5.41
N ALA A 127 -0.96 -3.68 4.46
CA ALA A 127 -2.00 -4.68 4.74
C ALA A 127 -1.41 -6.02 5.25
N THR A 128 -0.23 -6.42 4.77
CA THR A 128 0.52 -7.59 5.28
C THR A 128 0.88 -7.44 6.75
N THR A 129 1.45 -6.27 7.11
CA THR A 129 1.87 -5.96 8.49
C THR A 129 0.66 -5.92 9.42
N VAL A 130 -0.44 -5.32 8.97
CA VAL A 130 -1.71 -5.31 9.73
C VAL A 130 -2.27 -6.72 9.92
N ALA A 131 -2.31 -7.55 8.89
CA ALA A 131 -2.78 -8.92 9.01
C ALA A 131 -1.89 -9.73 9.98
N ALA A 132 -0.57 -9.58 9.91
CA ALA A 132 0.35 -10.25 10.81
C ALA A 132 0.22 -9.79 12.27
N SER A 133 -0.07 -8.50 12.50
CA SER A 133 -0.28 -7.95 13.85
C SER A 133 -1.54 -8.49 14.55
N ALA A 134 -2.47 -9.06 13.78
CA ALA A 134 -3.65 -9.74 14.33
C ALA A 134 -3.33 -11.11 14.96
N GLY A 135 -2.08 -11.58 14.87
CA GLY A 135 -1.64 -12.84 15.51
C GLY A 135 -2.04 -14.11 14.76
N ILE A 136 -2.27 -14.04 13.46
CA ILE A 136 -2.65 -15.18 12.62
C ILE A 136 -1.45 -16.09 12.29
N SER A 137 -1.73 -17.31 11.83
CA SER A 137 -0.71 -18.34 11.64
C SER A 137 0.24 -18.06 10.47
N GLU A 138 -0.23 -17.49 9.37
CA GLU A 138 0.60 -17.22 8.18
C GLU A 138 0.05 -16.05 7.37
N VAL A 139 0.95 -15.16 6.92
CA VAL A 139 0.66 -14.20 5.85
C VAL A 139 1.59 -14.47 4.67
N VAL A 140 1.05 -14.61 3.47
CA VAL A 140 1.84 -14.70 2.24
C VAL A 140 1.74 -13.37 1.50
N HIS A 141 2.87 -12.66 1.42
CA HIS A 141 3.02 -11.38 0.75
C HIS A 141 3.59 -11.59 -0.64
N VAL A 142 2.87 -11.22 -1.67
CA VAL A 142 3.27 -11.36 -3.08
C VAL A 142 3.25 -10.02 -3.78
N ASP A 143 4.39 -9.62 -4.31
CA ASP A 143 4.53 -8.44 -5.16
C ASP A 143 5.58 -8.70 -6.24
N ALA A 144 5.39 -8.11 -7.43
CA ALA A 144 6.31 -8.24 -8.54
C ALA A 144 7.61 -7.44 -8.35
N SER A 145 7.58 -6.39 -7.53
CA SER A 145 8.70 -5.49 -7.28
C SER A 145 9.54 -5.97 -6.09
N LYS A 146 10.78 -6.40 -6.38
CA LYS A 146 11.74 -6.75 -5.32
C LYS A 146 11.95 -5.60 -4.32
N GLY A 147 12.01 -4.34 -4.80
CA GLY A 147 12.20 -3.18 -3.93
C GLY A 147 11.03 -2.97 -2.96
N MET A 148 9.79 -3.23 -3.41
CA MET A 148 8.62 -3.14 -2.54
C MET A 148 8.56 -4.27 -1.52
N VAL A 149 8.96 -5.48 -1.90
CA VAL A 149 9.08 -6.61 -0.98
C VAL A 149 10.14 -6.34 0.11
N GLU A 150 11.29 -5.75 -0.24
CA GLU A 150 12.28 -5.35 0.76
C GLU A 150 11.74 -4.23 1.68
N TRP A 151 10.99 -3.28 1.14
CA TRP A 151 10.34 -2.25 1.93
C TRP A 151 9.30 -2.85 2.91
N ALA A 152 8.55 -3.86 2.47
CA ALA A 152 7.61 -4.57 3.32
C ALA A 152 8.29 -5.28 4.50
N LYS A 153 9.48 -5.85 4.30
CA LYS A 153 10.30 -6.41 5.38
C LYS A 153 10.75 -5.33 6.38
N GLU A 154 11.17 -4.14 5.88
CA GLU A 154 11.51 -3.03 6.76
C GLU A 154 10.28 -2.59 7.60
N ASN A 155 9.09 -2.52 7.01
CA ASN A 155 7.86 -2.15 7.73
C ASN A 155 7.48 -3.18 8.79
N ARG A 156 7.66 -4.49 8.53
CA ARG A 156 7.54 -5.55 9.54
C ARG A 156 8.49 -5.31 10.72
N ASP A 157 9.75 -5.03 10.41
CA ASP A 157 10.79 -4.86 11.43
C ASP A 157 10.57 -3.61 12.27
N LEU A 158 10.18 -2.50 11.65
CA LEU A 158 9.80 -1.26 12.32
C LEU A 158 8.57 -1.44 13.24
N SER A 159 7.70 -2.38 12.89
CA SER A 159 6.49 -2.71 13.66
C SER A 159 6.74 -3.82 14.71
N ASN A 160 7.98 -4.25 14.94
CA ASN A 160 8.37 -5.30 15.90
C ASN A 160 7.68 -6.66 15.66
N LEU A 161 7.43 -7.01 14.39
CA LEU A 161 6.75 -8.24 13.98
C LEU A 161 7.70 -9.31 13.41
N GLN A 162 8.99 -9.31 13.78
CA GLN A 162 10.00 -10.25 13.28
C GLN A 162 9.66 -11.72 13.61
N ASN A 163 8.92 -11.94 14.68
CA ASN A 163 8.53 -13.29 15.13
C ASN A 163 7.24 -13.81 14.47
N THR A 164 6.62 -13.03 13.56
CA THR A 164 5.42 -13.46 12.84
C THR A 164 5.78 -14.25 11.58
N CYS A 165 4.92 -15.19 11.19
CA CYS A 165 5.11 -16.00 9.99
C CYS A 165 4.65 -15.25 8.75
N ILE A 166 5.55 -14.46 8.14
CA ILE A 166 5.30 -13.78 6.85
C ILE A 166 6.21 -14.37 5.79
N ARG A 167 5.62 -14.91 4.73
CA ARG A 167 6.34 -15.39 3.55
C ARG A 167 6.36 -14.31 2.48
N TYR A 168 7.53 -13.85 2.13
CA TYR A 168 7.73 -12.82 1.10
C TYR A 168 8.08 -13.45 -0.24
N ILE A 169 7.32 -13.12 -1.28
CA ILE A 169 7.45 -13.68 -2.63
C ILE A 169 7.57 -12.53 -3.63
N VAL A 170 8.64 -12.54 -4.42
CA VAL A 170 8.82 -11.64 -5.58
C VAL A 170 8.39 -12.38 -6.83
N GLU A 171 7.15 -12.20 -7.26
CA GLU A 171 6.59 -12.90 -8.42
C GLU A 171 5.34 -12.18 -8.96
N ASP A 172 4.98 -12.45 -10.21
CA ASP A 172 3.67 -12.11 -10.75
C ASP A 172 2.55 -12.82 -9.98
N CYS A 173 1.51 -12.06 -9.59
CA CYS A 173 0.46 -12.56 -8.71
C CYS A 173 -0.36 -13.69 -9.34
N LEU A 174 -0.71 -13.58 -10.63
CA LEU A 174 -1.50 -14.62 -11.32
C LEU A 174 -0.68 -15.91 -11.46
N LYS A 175 0.61 -15.79 -11.79
CA LYS A 175 1.52 -16.93 -11.88
C LYS A 175 1.70 -17.60 -10.53
N PHE A 176 1.85 -16.83 -9.46
CA PHE A 176 1.90 -17.34 -8.09
C PHE A 176 0.64 -18.12 -7.73
N MET A 177 -0.56 -17.54 -7.95
CA MET A 177 -1.84 -18.20 -7.63
C MET A 177 -2.01 -19.51 -8.36
N LYS A 178 -1.77 -19.55 -9.70
CA LYS A 178 -1.83 -20.79 -10.49
C LYS A 178 -0.91 -21.88 -9.93
N ARG A 179 0.25 -21.50 -9.39
CA ARG A 179 1.17 -22.44 -8.74
C ARG A 179 0.61 -22.95 -7.41
N GLU A 180 0.03 -22.09 -6.58
CA GLU A 180 -0.57 -22.48 -5.30
C GLU A 180 -1.83 -23.36 -5.48
N VAL A 181 -2.64 -23.09 -6.51
CA VAL A 181 -3.76 -23.99 -6.90
C VAL A 181 -3.26 -25.39 -7.22
N ARG A 182 -2.21 -25.53 -8.04
CA ARG A 182 -1.63 -26.85 -8.38
C ARG A 182 -1.06 -27.58 -7.13
N ARG A 183 -0.66 -26.82 -6.10
CA ARG A 183 -0.16 -27.37 -4.82
C ARG A 183 -1.27 -27.71 -3.84
N GLY A 184 -2.53 -27.44 -4.18
CA GLY A 184 -3.65 -27.64 -3.28
C GLY A 184 -3.64 -26.73 -2.04
N ARG A 185 -2.94 -25.58 -2.09
CA ARG A 185 -2.92 -24.61 -0.99
C ARG A 185 -4.27 -23.93 -0.87
N LYS A 186 -4.63 -23.61 0.39
CA LYS A 186 -5.85 -22.89 0.73
C LYS A 186 -5.52 -21.74 1.70
N TYR A 187 -6.34 -20.70 1.63
CA TYR A 187 -6.23 -19.49 2.46
C TYR A 187 -7.61 -19.11 3.01
N ASP A 188 -7.66 -18.65 4.24
CA ASP A 188 -8.88 -18.18 4.91
C ASP A 188 -9.30 -16.79 4.47
N GLY A 189 -8.38 -16.04 3.90
CA GLY A 189 -8.62 -14.71 3.35
C GLY A 189 -7.63 -14.35 2.25
N ILE A 190 -8.11 -13.60 1.26
CA ILE A 190 -7.28 -13.05 0.19
C ILE A 190 -7.49 -11.54 0.16
N ILE A 191 -6.40 -10.81 0.24
CA ILE A 191 -6.35 -9.36 0.08
C ILE A 191 -5.74 -9.08 -1.28
N MET A 192 -6.36 -8.25 -2.10
CA MET A 192 -5.78 -7.82 -3.37
C MET A 192 -6.25 -6.43 -3.76
N ASP A 193 -5.30 -5.61 -4.21
CA ASP A 193 -5.53 -4.27 -4.74
C ASP A 193 -4.76 -4.11 -6.06
N PRO A 194 -5.25 -4.77 -7.14
CA PRO A 194 -4.55 -4.78 -8.41
C PRO A 194 -4.52 -3.38 -9.05
N PRO A 195 -3.36 -2.95 -9.61
CA PRO A 195 -3.26 -1.69 -10.30
C PRO A 195 -4.04 -1.72 -11.63
N SER A 196 -4.41 -0.56 -12.15
CA SER A 196 -4.98 -0.47 -13.51
C SER A 196 -3.99 -0.95 -14.58
N TYR A 197 -2.69 -0.71 -14.36
CA TYR A 197 -1.58 -1.15 -15.20
C TYR A 197 -0.35 -1.46 -14.35
N GLY A 198 0.35 -2.56 -14.67
CA GLY A 198 1.59 -2.95 -13.99
C GLY A 198 2.54 -3.73 -14.89
N ARG A 199 3.78 -3.88 -14.44
CA ARG A 199 4.79 -4.76 -15.08
C ARG A 199 5.29 -5.76 -14.05
N GLY A 200 5.28 -7.02 -14.45
CA GLY A 200 5.87 -8.12 -13.70
C GLY A 200 7.41 -8.12 -13.76
N PRO A 201 8.08 -8.97 -12.95
CA PRO A 201 9.54 -9.02 -12.86
C PRO A 201 10.23 -9.45 -14.16
N ASN A 202 9.53 -10.13 -15.05
CA ASN A 202 10.03 -10.55 -16.37
C ASN A 202 9.37 -9.76 -17.52
N ASN A 203 8.96 -8.50 -17.26
CA ASN A 203 8.25 -7.63 -18.20
C ASN A 203 6.84 -8.12 -18.61
N GLU A 204 6.23 -9.02 -17.88
CA GLU A 204 4.81 -9.33 -18.02
C GLU A 204 3.99 -8.05 -17.86
N ILE A 205 2.99 -7.85 -18.70
CA ILE A 205 2.11 -6.69 -18.63
C ILE A 205 0.83 -7.11 -17.93
N PHE A 206 0.51 -6.44 -16.83
CA PHE A 206 -0.79 -6.51 -16.19
C PHE A 206 -1.65 -5.34 -16.65
N LYS A 207 -2.84 -5.65 -17.17
CA LYS A 207 -3.90 -4.69 -17.46
C LYS A 207 -5.17 -5.17 -16.77
N PHE A 208 -5.75 -4.30 -15.95
CA PHE A 208 -6.89 -4.64 -15.10
C PHE A 208 -8.06 -5.23 -15.90
N GLU A 209 -8.48 -4.54 -16.97
CA GLU A 209 -9.65 -4.93 -17.77
C GLU A 209 -9.49 -6.32 -18.40
N GLU A 210 -8.26 -6.73 -18.72
CA GLU A 210 -7.95 -8.00 -19.37
C GLU A 210 -7.76 -9.14 -18.36
N GLN A 211 -7.28 -8.83 -17.15
CA GLN A 211 -6.78 -9.85 -16.22
C GLN A 211 -7.58 -10.00 -14.94
N ILE A 212 -8.48 -9.07 -14.61
CA ILE A 212 -9.25 -9.15 -13.37
C ILE A 212 -10.13 -10.41 -13.29
N GLY A 213 -10.77 -10.82 -14.39
CA GLY A 213 -11.55 -12.05 -14.44
C GLY A 213 -10.73 -13.30 -14.09
N PRO A 214 -9.67 -13.62 -14.84
CA PRO A 214 -8.76 -14.72 -14.51
C PRO A 214 -8.16 -14.64 -13.09
N LEU A 215 -7.89 -13.44 -12.61
CA LEU A 215 -7.37 -13.21 -11.26
C LEU A 215 -8.37 -13.66 -10.18
N ILE A 216 -9.64 -13.26 -10.31
CA ILE A 216 -10.71 -13.62 -9.38
C ILE A 216 -11.00 -15.13 -9.46
N GLU A 217 -11.00 -15.74 -10.64
CA GLU A 217 -11.20 -17.17 -10.80
C GLU A 217 -10.12 -18.00 -10.09
N GLU A 218 -8.85 -17.61 -10.21
CA GLU A 218 -7.76 -18.29 -9.49
C GLU A 218 -7.81 -18.04 -7.98
N ALA A 219 -8.16 -16.81 -7.56
CA ALA A 219 -8.33 -16.48 -6.15
C ALA A 219 -9.47 -17.30 -5.51
N ALA A 220 -10.60 -17.45 -6.18
CA ALA A 220 -11.72 -18.27 -5.69
C ALA A 220 -11.34 -19.74 -5.46
N LYS A 221 -10.46 -20.32 -6.30
CA LYS A 221 -9.94 -21.68 -6.12
C LYS A 221 -9.03 -21.81 -4.90
N LEU A 222 -8.44 -20.71 -4.39
CA LEU A 222 -7.54 -20.69 -3.26
C LEU A 222 -8.24 -20.44 -1.91
N LEU A 223 -9.50 -20.01 -1.90
CA LEU A 223 -10.26 -19.85 -0.67
C LEU A 223 -10.63 -21.22 -0.07
N SER A 224 -10.54 -21.32 1.27
CA SER A 224 -10.91 -22.49 2.08
C SER A 224 -12.43 -22.60 2.23
#